data_874b86300c6ed9dc4d003c1952ee4afa
#
_entry.id   874b86300c6ed9dc4d003c1952ee4afa
#
_cell.length_a   1.000
_cell.length_b   1.000
_cell.length_c   1.000
_cell.angle_alpha   90.00
_cell.angle_beta   90.00
_cell.angle_gamma   90.00
#
_symmetry.space_group_name_H-M   'P 1'
#
loop_
_entity.id
_entity.type
_entity.pdbx_description
1 polymer ?
#
loop_
_entity_poly.entity_id
_entity_poly.type
_entity_poly.pdbx_seq_one_letter_code
_entity_poly.pdbx_strand_id
1 'polypeptide(L)'
;MAKQIIWTPEAFEDLIEILDYWDNRIGNNYYSDKLEQTIYSFIDNLIIFPDMGKRYKDTDIRCFVKENYEIYYSYTSEELEILQIWDTRRNPENLII
;
A
#
# COMPACT_ATOMS: atom_id res chain seq x y z
N MET A 1 -22.10 -5.66 -0.74
CA MET A 1 -21.22 -6.33 0.24
C MET A 1 -19.85 -5.72 0.24
N ALA A 2 -19.22 -5.68 1.39
CA ALA A 2 -17.86 -5.17 1.49
C ALA A 2 -16.90 -6.12 0.78
N LYS A 3 -15.90 -5.54 0.10
CA LYS A 3 -14.85 -6.34 -0.52
C LYS A 3 -13.94 -6.94 0.54
N GLN A 4 -13.40 -8.12 0.27
CA GLN A 4 -12.37 -8.72 1.11
C GLN A 4 -11.02 -8.15 0.72
N ILE A 5 -10.23 -7.77 1.72
CA ILE A 5 -8.87 -7.29 1.47
C ILE A 5 -7.92 -8.48 1.45
N ILE A 6 -7.13 -8.56 0.39
CA ILE A 6 -6.11 -9.59 0.24
C ILE A 6 -4.75 -8.92 0.11
N TRP A 7 -3.83 -9.28 0.99
CA TRP A 7 -2.45 -8.84 0.93
C TRP A 7 -1.62 -9.89 0.21
N THR A 8 -0.97 -9.51 -0.88
CA THR A 8 0.01 -10.41 -1.48
C THR A 8 1.21 -10.53 -0.55
N PRO A 9 1.97 -11.65 -0.62
CA PRO A 9 3.19 -11.76 0.17
C PRO A 9 4.16 -10.60 -0.05
N GLU A 10 4.28 -10.13 -1.27
CA GLU A 10 5.17 -9.01 -1.63
C GLU A 10 4.73 -7.73 -0.94
N ALA A 11 3.44 -7.42 -0.97
CA ALA A 11 2.92 -6.22 -0.33
C ALA A 11 3.08 -6.27 1.19
N PHE A 12 2.87 -7.44 1.77
CA PHE A 12 3.02 -7.61 3.21
C PHE A 12 4.49 -7.44 3.63
N GLU A 13 5.41 -7.99 2.86
CA GLU A 13 6.84 -7.80 3.11
C GLU A 13 7.24 -6.34 2.96
N ASP A 14 6.70 -5.64 1.96
CA ASP A 14 6.96 -4.21 1.79
C ASP A 14 6.54 -3.43 3.02
N LEU A 15 5.37 -3.73 3.56
CA LEU A 15 4.89 -3.06 4.76
C LEU A 15 5.82 -3.29 5.94
N ILE A 16 6.22 -4.54 6.16
CA ILE A 16 7.12 -4.89 7.26
C ILE A 16 8.46 -4.15 7.11
N GLU A 17 9.02 -4.12 5.91
CA GLU A 17 10.28 -3.43 5.67
C GLU A 17 10.18 -1.92 5.95
N ILE A 18 9.08 -1.30 5.56
CA ILE A 18 8.85 0.11 5.83
C ILE A 18 8.76 0.37 7.32
N LEU A 19 8.01 -0.45 8.05
CA LEU A 19 7.83 -0.27 9.48
C LEU A 19 9.15 -0.51 10.23
N ASP A 20 9.90 -1.55 9.86
CA ASP A 20 11.21 -1.84 10.46
C ASP A 20 12.21 -0.72 10.21
N TYR A 21 12.21 -0.15 9.02
CA TYR A 21 13.08 0.98 8.70
C TYR A 21 12.87 2.13 9.69
N TRP A 22 11.61 2.48 9.94
CA TRP A 22 11.31 3.59 10.84
C TRP A 22 11.57 3.26 12.30
N ASP A 23 11.32 2.01 12.71
CA ASP A 23 11.64 1.56 14.07
C ASP A 23 13.13 1.70 14.34
N ASN A 24 13.97 1.26 13.39
CA ASN A 24 15.41 1.33 13.52
C ASN A 24 15.92 2.76 13.49
N ARG A 25 15.33 3.61 12.65
CA ARG A 25 15.77 4.98 12.49
C ARG A 25 15.43 5.84 13.71
N ILE A 26 14.25 5.64 14.27
CA ILE A 26 13.75 6.45 15.39
C ILE A 26 14.14 5.84 16.75
N GLY A 27 14.31 4.52 16.77
CA GLY A 27 14.69 3.81 17.98
C GLY A 27 13.49 3.36 18.82
N ASN A 28 12.27 3.52 18.32
CA ASN A 28 11.06 3.01 18.96
C ASN A 28 9.98 2.86 17.89
N ASN A 29 8.82 2.33 18.29
CA ASN A 29 7.75 2.01 17.35
C ASN A 29 6.64 3.07 17.28
N TYR A 30 6.85 4.25 17.85
CA TYR A 30 5.81 5.27 17.90
C TYR A 30 5.38 5.71 16.49
N TYR A 31 6.35 6.01 15.65
CA TYR A 31 6.07 6.48 14.29
C TYR A 31 5.53 5.35 13.41
N SER A 32 6.12 4.15 13.52
CA SER A 32 5.69 3.03 12.69
C SER A 32 4.27 2.60 13.03
N ASP A 33 3.88 2.64 14.30
CA ASP A 33 2.50 2.32 14.68
C ASP A 33 1.51 3.31 14.06
N LYS A 34 1.83 4.59 14.06
CA LYS A 34 0.99 5.60 13.42
C LYS A 34 0.91 5.41 11.92
N LEU A 35 2.04 5.12 11.30
CA LEU A 35 2.12 4.90 9.86
C LEU A 35 1.30 3.68 9.46
N GLU A 36 1.39 2.60 10.23
CA GLU A 36 0.61 1.40 9.99
C GLU A 36 -0.89 1.68 10.04
N GLN A 37 -1.34 2.40 11.06
CA GLN A 37 -2.74 2.78 11.18
C GLN A 37 -3.20 3.64 10.02
N THR A 38 -2.35 4.55 9.58
CA THR A 38 -2.65 5.42 8.44
C THR A 38 -2.82 4.59 7.16
N ILE A 39 -1.92 3.64 6.92
CA ILE A 39 -1.99 2.77 5.74
C ILE A 39 -3.28 1.94 5.77
N TYR A 40 -3.61 1.34 6.91
CA TYR A 40 -4.84 0.55 7.03
C TYR A 40 -6.08 1.40 6.82
N SER A 41 -6.10 2.64 7.32
CA SER A 41 -7.24 3.54 7.10
C SER A 41 -7.43 3.85 5.62
N PHE A 42 -6.35 4.02 4.87
CA PHE A 42 -6.46 4.25 3.43
C PHE A 42 -6.96 3.05 2.69
N ILE A 43 -6.53 1.86 3.08
CA ILE A 43 -7.02 0.63 2.47
C ILE A 43 -8.52 0.47 2.74
N ASP A 44 -8.97 0.80 3.95
CA ASP A 44 -10.40 0.78 4.26
C ASP A 44 -11.18 1.75 3.37
N ASN A 45 -10.63 2.92 3.08
CA ASN A 45 -11.25 3.87 2.16
C ASN A 45 -11.30 3.33 0.73
N LEU A 46 -10.28 2.60 0.31
CA LEU A 46 -10.24 1.99 -1.02
C LEU A 46 -11.33 0.91 -1.18
N ILE A 47 -11.72 0.24 -0.10
CA ILE A 47 -12.83 -0.71 -0.16
C ILE A 47 -14.12 0.01 -0.54
N ILE A 48 -14.32 1.20 0.00
CA ILE A 48 -15.53 2.00 -0.26
C ILE A 48 -15.44 2.67 -1.63
N PHE A 49 -14.27 3.19 -1.99
CA PHE A 49 -14.04 3.92 -3.23
C PHE A 49 -12.86 3.31 -4.01
N PRO A 50 -13.06 2.12 -4.60
CA PRO A 50 -11.93 1.42 -5.23
C PRO A 50 -11.39 2.12 -6.47
N ASP A 51 -12.13 3.07 -7.05
CA ASP A 51 -11.66 3.85 -8.19
C ASP A 51 -10.82 5.07 -7.79
N MET A 52 -10.57 5.26 -6.49
CA MET A 52 -9.89 6.45 -5.99
C MET A 52 -8.45 6.57 -6.50
N GLY A 53 -7.75 5.45 -6.65
CA GLY A 53 -6.42 5.44 -7.23
C GLY A 53 -6.45 5.59 -8.74
N LYS A 54 -5.37 6.10 -9.32
CA LYS A 54 -5.24 6.25 -10.75
C LYS A 54 -4.82 4.93 -11.39
N ARG A 55 -5.31 4.67 -12.60
CA ARG A 55 -4.86 3.50 -13.35
C ARG A 55 -3.36 3.60 -13.59
N TYR A 56 -2.69 2.47 -13.42
CA TYR A 56 -1.27 2.36 -13.64
C TYR A 56 -1.03 1.85 -15.06
N LYS A 57 -0.55 2.75 -15.93
CA LYS A 57 -0.35 2.44 -17.36
C LYS A 57 -1.65 1.90 -17.97
N ASP A 58 -1.57 0.93 -18.87
CA ASP A 58 -2.73 0.32 -19.51
C ASP A 58 -3.13 -1.00 -18.84
N THR A 59 -3.05 -1.04 -17.52
CA THR A 59 -3.34 -2.25 -16.75
C THR A 59 -4.58 -2.05 -15.89
N ASP A 60 -5.05 -3.13 -15.27
CA ASP A 60 -6.12 -3.07 -14.27
C ASP A 60 -5.60 -2.69 -12.89
N ILE A 61 -4.31 -2.45 -12.78
CA ILE A 61 -3.68 -2.04 -11.53
C ILE A 61 -3.90 -0.55 -11.33
N ARG A 62 -4.23 -0.18 -10.10
CA ARG A 62 -4.36 1.23 -9.71
C ARG A 62 -3.30 1.59 -8.69
N CYS A 63 -2.95 2.86 -8.65
CA CYS A 63 -1.97 3.39 -7.71
C CYS A 63 -2.60 4.51 -6.92
N PHE A 64 -2.58 4.38 -5.60
CA PHE A 64 -3.01 5.43 -4.69
C PHE A 64 -1.79 5.97 -3.96
N VAL A 65 -1.60 7.30 -4.00
CA VAL A 65 -0.44 7.94 -3.38
C VAL A 65 -0.87 8.56 -2.06
N LYS A 66 -0.13 8.23 -1.01
CA LYS A 66 -0.32 8.87 0.28
C LYS A 66 1.04 9.18 0.90
N GLU A 67 1.28 10.46 1.18
CA GLU A 67 2.55 10.95 1.67
C GLU A 67 3.68 10.54 0.72
N ASN A 68 4.65 9.75 1.19
CA ASN A 68 5.76 9.29 0.37
C ASN A 68 5.56 7.85 -0.13
N TYR A 69 4.34 7.31 -0.05
CA TYR A 69 4.08 5.92 -0.38
C TYR A 69 3.08 5.81 -1.51
N GLU A 70 3.33 4.87 -2.39
CA GLU A 70 2.41 4.49 -3.46
C GLU A 70 1.88 3.10 -3.14
N ILE A 71 0.55 2.96 -3.11
CA ILE A 71 -0.09 1.67 -2.86
C ILE A 71 -0.65 1.19 -4.19
N TYR A 72 -0.09 0.08 -4.69
CA TYR A 72 -0.55 -0.54 -5.92
C TYR A 72 -1.55 -1.64 -5.58
N TYR A 73 -2.71 -1.60 -6.24
CA TYR A 73 -3.79 -2.53 -5.94
C TYR A 73 -4.61 -2.81 -7.19
N SER A 74 -5.35 -3.91 -7.13
CA SER A 74 -6.40 -4.21 -8.11
C SER A 74 -7.64 -4.65 -7.35
N TYR A 75 -8.79 -4.65 -8.02
CA TYR A 75 -10.01 -5.05 -7.34
C TYR A 75 -10.99 -5.70 -8.31
N THR A 76 -11.86 -6.52 -7.73
CA THR A 76 -13.05 -7.07 -8.39
C THR A 76 -14.26 -6.65 -7.56
N SER A 77 -15.44 -7.18 -7.90
CA SER A 77 -16.64 -6.93 -7.11
C SER A 77 -16.53 -7.49 -5.68
N GLU A 78 -15.67 -8.49 -5.47
CA GLU A 78 -15.59 -9.23 -4.21
C GLU A 78 -14.31 -9.00 -3.43
N GLU A 79 -13.22 -8.61 -4.11
CA GLU A 79 -11.90 -8.54 -3.49
C GLU A 79 -11.16 -7.28 -3.88
N LEU A 80 -10.36 -6.78 -2.95
CA LEU A 80 -9.38 -5.75 -3.22
C LEU A 80 -8.01 -6.32 -2.83
N GLU A 81 -7.12 -6.43 -3.80
CA GLU A 81 -5.82 -7.05 -3.62
C GLU A 81 -4.74 -5.99 -3.57
N ILE A 82 -3.97 -5.97 -2.49
CA ILE A 82 -2.82 -5.06 -2.34
C ILE A 82 -1.61 -5.76 -2.94
N LEU A 83 -1.06 -5.17 -3.99
CA LEU A 83 -0.01 -5.78 -4.80
C LEU A 83 1.39 -5.36 -4.36
N GLN A 84 1.56 -4.09 -4.03
CA GLN A 84 2.85 -3.55 -3.65
C GLN A 84 2.67 -2.23 -2.92
N ILE A 85 3.55 -1.96 -1.94
CA ILE A 85 3.67 -0.64 -1.34
C ILE A 85 5.09 -0.15 -1.64
N TRP A 86 5.17 1.01 -2.29
CA TRP A 86 6.43 1.56 -2.76
C TRP A 86 6.72 2.89 -2.08
N ASP A 87 7.94 3.03 -1.56
CA ASP A 87 8.42 4.29 -1.04
C ASP A 87 8.92 5.13 -2.22
N THR A 88 8.32 6.28 -2.46
CA THR A 88 8.63 7.13 -3.62
C THR A 88 10.07 7.64 -3.62
N ARG A 89 10.77 7.52 -2.49
CA ARG A 89 12.17 7.92 -2.39
C ARG A 89 13.14 6.85 -2.88
N ARG A 90 12.63 5.62 -3.13
CA ARG A 90 13.45 4.54 -3.69
C ARG A 90 13.58 4.69 -5.20
N ASN A 91 14.64 4.09 -5.75
CA ASN A 91 14.86 4.08 -7.19
C ASN A 91 13.72 3.35 -7.92
N PRO A 92 13.02 4.01 -8.86
CA PRO A 92 11.93 3.36 -9.60
C PRO A 92 12.33 2.12 -10.37
N GLU A 93 13.60 1.94 -10.69
CA GLU A 93 14.08 0.74 -11.37
C GLU A 93 13.88 -0.53 -10.56
N ASN A 94 13.74 -0.40 -9.24
CA ASN A 94 13.52 -1.54 -8.35
C ASN A 94 12.04 -1.87 -8.19
N LEU A 95 11.14 -1.11 -8.81
CA LEU A 95 9.71 -1.35 -8.74
C LEU A 95 9.37 -2.60 -9.55
N ILE A 96 8.73 -3.56 -8.91
CA ILE A 96 8.41 -4.85 -9.52
C ILE A 96 7.27 -4.73 -10.54
N ILE A 97 6.34 -3.85 -10.29
CA ILE A 97 5.14 -3.65 -11.11
C ILE A 97 5.40 -2.73 -12.29
#